data_d03c93dbbb9f56ccbdce5f3211a06895
#
_entry.id   d03c93dbbb9f56ccbdce5f3211a06895
#
_cell.length_a   1.000
_cell.length_b   1.000
_cell.length_c   1.000
_cell.angle_alpha   90.00
_cell.angle_beta   90.00
_cell.angle_gamma   90.00
#
_symmetry.space_group_name_H-M   'P 1'
#
loop_
_entity.id
_entity.type
_entity.pdbx_description
1 polymer ?
#
loop_
_entity_poly.entity_id
_entity_poly.type
_entity_poly.pdbx_seq_one_letter_code
_entity_poly.pdbx_strand_id
1 'polypeptide(L)'
;MLSVLNSSHFLRKMNCAHIVLIPKINEPKTVADYRPISFTNVISKLVSKVLANRLKLILPNVILDSQSAFVPNRLITDNITVAFEVLHRMRNIRTGRKGQMTIKLDISKAFNRVEWGFLRNIMIKLGFDVRWI
;
A
#
# COMPACT_ATOMS: atom_id res chain seq x y z
N MET A 1 -15.51 17.94 -11.90
CA MET A 1 -14.22 17.41 -11.42
C MET A 1 -13.48 18.42 -10.53
N LEU A 2 -13.25 19.64 -10.99
CA LEU A 2 -12.63 20.72 -10.16
C LEU A 2 -13.39 21.03 -8.87
N SER A 3 -14.72 21.01 -8.89
CA SER A 3 -15.55 21.20 -7.71
C SER A 3 -15.31 20.15 -6.63
N VAL A 4 -15.10 18.88 -7.01
CA VAL A 4 -14.81 17.80 -6.06
C VAL A 4 -13.45 18.00 -5.39
N LEU A 5 -12.44 18.44 -6.15
CA LEU A 5 -11.09 18.70 -5.62
C LEU A 5 -11.05 19.94 -4.74
N ASN A 6 -11.90 20.95 -5.00
CA ASN A 6 -11.89 22.20 -4.26
C ASN A 6 -12.83 22.21 -3.04
N SER A 7 -13.96 21.47 -3.11
CA SER A 7 -15.00 21.49 -2.07
C SER A 7 -14.94 20.27 -1.14
N SER A 8 -14.09 19.30 -1.43
CA SER A 8 -14.00 18.01 -0.70
C SER A 8 -15.35 17.24 -0.65
N HIS A 9 -16.32 17.62 -1.49
CA HIS A 9 -17.65 17.01 -1.49
C HIS A 9 -17.76 15.99 -2.62
N PHE A 10 -17.69 14.72 -2.25
CA PHE A 10 -17.89 13.62 -3.19
C PHE A 10 -19.38 13.26 -3.23
N LEU A 11 -20.04 13.38 -4.39
CA LEU A 11 -21.41 12.95 -4.55
C LEU A 11 -21.53 11.46 -4.22
N ARG A 12 -22.49 11.09 -3.37
CA ARG A 12 -22.70 9.71 -2.92
C ARG A 12 -22.78 8.70 -4.07
N LYS A 13 -23.42 9.08 -5.19
CA LYS A 13 -23.49 8.26 -6.41
C LYS A 13 -22.12 8.01 -7.08
N MET A 14 -21.18 8.92 -6.91
CA MET A 14 -19.82 8.78 -7.46
C MET A 14 -18.93 7.91 -6.58
N ASN A 15 -19.22 7.81 -5.28
CA ASN A 15 -18.48 7.00 -4.32
C ASN A 15 -19.13 5.60 -4.14
N CYS A 16 -19.76 5.09 -5.18
CA CYS A 16 -20.35 3.76 -5.20
C CYS A 16 -19.42 2.81 -5.96
N ALA A 17 -19.19 1.62 -5.41
CA ALA A 17 -18.41 0.58 -6.05
C ALA A 17 -19.21 -0.73 -6.08
N HIS A 18 -19.09 -1.46 -7.18
CA HIS A 18 -19.58 -2.83 -7.29
C HIS A 18 -18.47 -3.79 -6.90
N ILE A 19 -18.76 -4.72 -5.99
CA ILE A 19 -17.82 -5.75 -5.59
C ILE A 19 -18.08 -7.01 -6.41
N VAL A 20 -17.06 -7.47 -7.11
CA VAL A 20 -17.08 -8.74 -7.85
C VAL A 20 -16.13 -9.72 -7.17
N LEU A 21 -16.59 -10.94 -7.00
CA LEU A 21 -15.82 -12.02 -6.40
C LEU A 21 -15.14 -12.86 -7.49
N ILE A 22 -13.82 -12.88 -7.52
CA ILE A 22 -13.04 -13.70 -8.45
C ILE A 22 -12.46 -14.90 -7.68
N PRO A 23 -12.69 -16.15 -8.15
CA PRO A 23 -12.14 -17.32 -7.49
C PRO A 23 -10.62 -17.32 -7.53
N LYS A 24 -9.98 -17.76 -6.44
CA LYS A 24 -8.53 -17.97 -6.33
C LYS A 24 -8.13 -19.38 -6.74
N ILE A 25 -9.06 -20.31 -6.64
CA ILE A 25 -8.90 -21.74 -6.90
C ILE A 25 -10.01 -22.22 -7.83
N ASN A 26 -9.81 -23.36 -8.48
CA ASN A 26 -10.76 -23.88 -9.47
C ASN A 26 -12.13 -24.27 -8.89
N GLU A 27 -12.18 -24.74 -7.64
CA GLU A 27 -13.44 -25.11 -6.96
C GLU A 27 -13.55 -24.37 -5.61
N PRO A 28 -13.97 -23.10 -5.62
CA PRO A 28 -14.09 -22.32 -4.39
C PRO A 28 -15.29 -22.79 -3.56
N LYS A 29 -15.06 -23.14 -2.30
CA LYS A 29 -16.10 -23.60 -1.36
C LYS A 29 -16.46 -22.57 -0.31
N THR A 30 -15.54 -21.65 0.00
CA THR A 30 -15.72 -20.63 1.05
C THR A 30 -15.50 -19.23 0.51
N VAL A 31 -16.00 -18.22 1.20
CA VAL A 31 -15.77 -16.81 0.84
C VAL A 31 -14.27 -16.44 0.85
N ALA A 32 -13.47 -17.14 1.64
CA ALA A 32 -12.03 -16.95 1.70
C ALA A 32 -11.31 -17.35 0.40
N ASP A 33 -11.94 -18.22 -0.40
CA ASP A 33 -11.42 -18.69 -1.68
C ASP A 33 -11.61 -17.68 -2.82
N TYR A 34 -12.29 -16.58 -2.56
CA TYR A 34 -12.52 -15.51 -3.51
C TYR A 34 -11.66 -14.28 -3.19
N ARG A 35 -11.36 -13.52 -4.26
CA ARG A 35 -10.78 -12.17 -4.18
C ARG A 35 -11.87 -11.16 -4.46
N PRO A 36 -12.26 -10.31 -3.50
CA PRO A 36 -13.15 -9.21 -3.78
C PRO A 36 -12.41 -8.15 -4.60
N ILE A 37 -12.96 -7.80 -5.75
CA ILE A 37 -12.46 -6.71 -6.59
C ILE A 37 -13.53 -5.63 -6.67
N SER A 38 -13.15 -4.39 -6.34
CA SER A 38 -14.04 -3.24 -6.38
C SER A 38 -13.99 -2.55 -7.74
N PHE A 39 -15.13 -2.50 -8.42
CA PHE A 39 -15.31 -1.71 -9.64
C PHE A 39 -15.91 -0.36 -9.28
N THR A 40 -15.07 0.66 -9.27
CA THR A 40 -15.48 2.05 -9.08
C THR A 40 -15.79 2.71 -10.41
N ASN A 41 -16.58 3.79 -10.40
CA ASN A 41 -16.87 4.55 -11.61
C ASN A 41 -15.62 5.29 -12.15
N VAL A 42 -15.70 5.71 -13.41
CA VAL A 42 -14.59 6.38 -14.11
C VAL A 42 -14.16 7.67 -13.40
N ILE A 43 -15.11 8.43 -12.89
CA ILE A 43 -14.83 9.73 -12.23
C ILE A 43 -14.02 9.50 -10.95
N SER A 44 -14.41 8.52 -10.12
CA SER A 44 -13.63 8.14 -8.93
C SER A 44 -12.21 7.73 -9.27
N LYS A 45 -12.05 6.94 -10.34
CA LYS A 45 -10.73 6.52 -10.82
C LYS A 45 -9.88 7.72 -11.27
N LEU A 46 -10.48 8.68 -11.98
CA LEU A 46 -9.77 9.88 -12.43
C LEU A 46 -9.32 10.75 -11.26
N VAL A 47 -10.20 10.99 -10.28
CA VAL A 47 -9.85 11.75 -9.08
C VAL A 47 -8.72 11.07 -8.31
N SER A 48 -8.86 9.76 -8.06
CA SER A 48 -7.83 8.97 -7.37
C SER A 48 -6.50 8.99 -8.13
N LYS A 49 -6.53 8.93 -9.45
CA LYS A 49 -5.32 9.02 -10.30
C LYS A 49 -4.62 10.37 -10.18
N VAL A 50 -5.38 11.47 -10.17
CA VAL A 50 -4.84 12.83 -9.99
C VAL A 50 -4.17 12.95 -8.62
N LEU A 51 -4.84 12.51 -7.55
CA LEU A 51 -4.30 12.53 -6.21
C LEU A 51 -3.03 11.66 -6.10
N ALA A 52 -3.07 10.45 -6.64
CA ALA A 52 -1.92 9.55 -6.67
C ALA A 52 -0.73 10.14 -7.43
N ASN A 53 -0.96 10.78 -8.59
CA ASN A 53 0.11 11.42 -9.34
C ASN A 53 0.75 12.60 -8.59
N ARG A 54 -0.03 13.39 -7.86
CA ARG A 54 0.49 14.47 -7.00
C ARG A 54 1.28 13.90 -5.84
N LEU A 55 0.76 12.85 -5.18
CA LEU A 55 1.42 12.19 -4.07
C LEU A 55 2.78 11.59 -4.49
N LYS A 56 2.88 11.01 -5.68
CA LYS A 56 4.12 10.43 -6.21
C LYS A 56 5.29 11.41 -6.24
N LEU A 57 5.03 12.71 -6.40
CA LEU A 57 6.08 13.74 -6.45
C LEU A 57 6.76 13.94 -5.08
N ILE A 58 6.02 13.71 -4.00
CA ILE A 58 6.51 13.92 -2.63
C ILE A 58 6.88 12.62 -1.91
N LEU A 59 6.40 11.48 -2.39
CA LEU A 59 6.69 10.17 -1.78
C LEU A 59 8.18 9.93 -1.51
N PRO A 60 9.12 10.22 -2.42
CA PRO A 60 10.54 9.99 -2.18
C PRO A 60 11.10 10.74 -0.96
N ASN A 61 10.52 11.90 -0.63
CA ASN A 61 10.96 12.73 0.50
C ASN A 61 10.36 12.32 1.85
N VAL A 62 9.28 11.54 1.81
CA VAL A 62 8.47 11.22 2.99
C VAL A 62 8.65 9.76 3.41
N ILE A 63 8.99 8.89 2.44
CA ILE A 63 9.11 7.45 2.65
C ILE A 63 10.58 7.05 2.77
N LEU A 64 10.87 6.18 3.74
CA LEU A 64 12.19 5.65 3.98
C LEU A 64 12.79 5.00 2.72
N ASP A 65 14.11 5.08 2.56
CA ASP A 65 14.82 4.52 1.42
C ASP A 65 14.71 2.99 1.31
N SER A 66 14.47 2.33 2.43
CA SER A 66 14.24 0.88 2.48
C SER A 66 12.89 0.42 1.91
N GLN A 67 11.94 1.35 1.70
CA GLN A 67 10.62 1.03 1.13
C GLN A 67 10.68 1.09 -0.39
N SER A 68 10.51 -0.03 -1.07
CA SER A 68 10.52 -0.08 -2.55
C SER A 68 9.15 -0.18 -3.19
N ALA A 69 8.15 -0.76 -2.53
CA ALA A 69 6.83 -0.93 -3.12
C ALA A 69 6.11 0.42 -3.32
N PHE A 70 5.56 0.63 -4.53
CA PHE A 70 4.78 1.79 -4.94
C PHE A 70 5.52 3.14 -4.96
N VAL A 71 6.82 3.17 -4.74
CA VAL A 71 7.66 4.37 -4.84
C VAL A 71 8.28 4.43 -6.24
N PRO A 72 8.20 5.59 -6.93
CA PRO A 72 8.81 5.73 -8.26
C PRO A 72 10.31 5.44 -8.22
N ASN A 73 10.83 4.83 -9.28
CA ASN A 73 12.25 4.51 -9.48
C ASN A 73 12.86 3.53 -8.47
N ARG A 74 12.05 2.82 -7.67
CA ARG A 74 12.51 1.74 -6.81
C ARG A 74 12.01 0.40 -7.33
N LEU A 75 12.88 -0.59 -7.36
CA LEU A 75 12.55 -1.93 -7.85
C LEU A 75 12.14 -2.85 -6.70
N ILE A 76 11.09 -3.63 -6.90
CA ILE A 76 10.67 -4.67 -5.93
C ILE A 76 11.76 -5.72 -5.74
N THR A 77 12.57 -5.95 -6.78
CA THR A 77 13.72 -6.87 -6.74
C THR A 77 14.77 -6.47 -5.71
N ASP A 78 14.90 -5.19 -5.38
CA ASP A 78 15.87 -4.71 -4.38
C ASP A 78 15.60 -5.33 -3.02
N ASN A 79 14.32 -5.46 -2.62
CA ASN A 79 13.95 -6.13 -1.37
C ASN A 79 14.33 -7.61 -1.36
N ILE A 80 14.24 -8.28 -2.50
CA ILE A 80 14.61 -9.70 -2.64
C ILE A 80 16.11 -9.83 -2.51
N THR A 81 16.87 -8.95 -3.16
CA THR A 81 18.33 -8.93 -3.12
C THR A 81 18.84 -8.68 -1.70
N VAL A 82 18.29 -7.68 -1.01
CA VAL A 82 18.64 -7.39 0.39
C VAL A 82 18.34 -8.59 1.31
N ALA A 83 17.17 -9.22 1.14
CA ALA A 83 16.82 -10.40 1.92
C ALA A 83 17.79 -11.56 1.65
N PHE A 84 18.17 -11.77 0.40
CA PHE A 84 19.14 -12.79 0.01
C PHE A 84 20.52 -12.53 0.62
N GLU A 85 21.01 -11.30 0.54
CA GLU A 85 22.30 -10.91 1.11
C GLU A 85 22.33 -11.09 2.64
N VAL A 86 21.27 -10.68 3.33
CA VAL A 86 21.16 -10.87 4.79
C VAL A 86 21.21 -12.36 5.14
N LEU A 87 20.42 -13.20 4.47
CA LEU A 87 20.40 -14.63 4.72
C LEU A 87 21.74 -15.30 4.38
N HIS A 88 22.37 -14.90 3.27
CA HIS A 88 23.67 -15.40 2.87
C HIS A 88 24.75 -15.02 3.91
N ARG A 89 24.76 -13.78 4.39
CA ARG A 89 25.67 -13.34 5.45
C ARG A 89 25.46 -14.14 6.73
N MET A 90 24.20 -14.34 7.17
CA MET A 90 23.87 -15.12 8.36
C MET A 90 24.37 -16.56 8.25
N ARG A 91 24.22 -17.20 7.08
CA ARG A 91 24.70 -18.57 6.82
C ARG A 91 26.21 -18.69 6.91
N ASN A 92 26.94 -17.65 6.54
CA ASN A 92 28.40 -17.65 6.48
C ASN A 92 29.08 -17.25 7.80
N ILE A 93 28.32 -16.74 8.79
CA ILE A 93 28.85 -16.45 10.11
C ILE A 93 29.02 -17.75 10.88
N ARG A 94 30.26 -18.25 10.92
CA ARG A 94 30.62 -19.52 11.62
C ARG A 94 31.17 -19.31 13.03
N THR A 95 31.48 -18.07 13.44
CA THR A 95 32.14 -17.76 14.69
C THR A 95 31.29 -16.83 15.54
N GLY A 96 30.95 -17.26 16.74
CA GLY A 96 30.25 -16.46 17.75
C GLY A 96 29.26 -17.26 18.59
N ARG A 97 29.16 -16.89 19.86
CA ARG A 97 28.18 -17.48 20.80
C ARG A 97 26.75 -16.93 20.63
N LYS A 98 26.55 -15.88 19.82
CA LYS A 98 25.25 -15.24 19.62
C LYS A 98 24.61 -15.73 18.31
N GLY A 99 23.49 -16.45 18.43
CA GLY A 99 22.67 -16.79 17.28
C GLY A 99 22.07 -15.54 16.64
N GLN A 100 21.90 -15.56 15.32
CA GLN A 100 21.17 -14.51 14.56
C GLN A 100 19.85 -15.08 14.11
N MET A 101 18.83 -14.23 14.08
CA MET A 101 17.48 -14.59 13.64
C MET A 101 16.95 -13.52 12.71
N THR A 102 16.33 -13.95 11.61
CA THR A 102 15.59 -13.06 10.72
C THR A 102 14.09 -13.35 10.86
N ILE A 103 13.30 -12.31 11.06
CA ILE A 103 11.86 -12.40 11.16
C ILE A 103 11.23 -11.71 9.94
N LYS A 104 10.42 -12.45 9.18
CA LYS A 104 9.58 -11.89 8.14
C LYS A 104 8.19 -11.65 8.70
N LEU A 105 7.77 -10.38 8.72
CA LEU A 105 6.43 -9.98 9.12
C LEU A 105 5.58 -9.74 7.88
N ASP A 106 4.38 -10.29 7.87
CA ASP A 106 3.38 -10.09 6.82
C ASP A 106 2.01 -9.77 7.45
N ILE A 107 1.38 -8.72 6.94
CA ILE A 107 0.05 -8.30 7.40
C ILE A 107 -0.99 -8.79 6.38
N SER A 108 -1.70 -9.86 6.73
CA SER A 108 -2.78 -10.36 5.88
C SER A 108 -3.87 -9.30 5.70
N LYS A 109 -4.28 -9.06 4.43
CA LYS A 109 -5.27 -8.04 4.08
C LYS A 109 -4.90 -6.64 4.59
N ALA A 110 -3.63 -6.25 4.48
CA ALA A 110 -3.08 -5.00 5.00
C ALA A 110 -3.94 -3.76 4.65
N PHE A 111 -4.39 -3.65 3.40
CA PHE A 111 -5.23 -2.54 2.94
C PHE A 111 -6.51 -2.37 3.77
N ASN A 112 -7.16 -3.47 4.15
CA ASN A 112 -8.43 -3.43 4.90
C ASN A 112 -8.22 -3.21 6.41
N ARG A 113 -6.98 -3.31 6.89
CA ARG A 113 -6.63 -3.19 8.32
C ARG A 113 -6.08 -1.83 8.70
N VAL A 114 -5.78 -0.97 7.71
CA VAL A 114 -5.34 0.40 7.98
C VAL A 114 -6.54 1.23 8.39
N GLU A 115 -6.52 1.75 9.61
CA GLU A 115 -7.55 2.63 10.13
C GLU A 115 -7.38 4.05 9.58
N TRP A 116 -8.48 4.67 9.17
CA TRP A 116 -8.48 6.02 8.62
C TRP A 116 -7.93 7.07 9.59
N GLY A 117 -8.24 6.94 10.90
CA GLY A 117 -7.73 7.81 11.95
C GLY A 117 -6.21 7.73 12.08
N PHE A 118 -5.67 6.53 12.01
CA PHE A 118 -4.22 6.30 12.03
C PHE A 118 -3.55 6.92 10.81
N LEU A 119 -4.09 6.67 9.60
CA LEU A 119 -3.56 7.24 8.37
C LEU A 119 -3.55 8.77 8.41
N ARG A 120 -4.66 9.38 8.83
CA ARG A 120 -4.77 10.83 8.99
C ARG A 120 -3.70 11.38 9.91
N ASN A 121 -3.51 10.77 11.08
CA ASN A 121 -2.54 11.23 12.08
C ASN A 121 -1.09 11.11 11.57
N ILE A 122 -0.77 10.04 10.85
CA ILE A 122 0.54 9.90 10.20
C ILE A 122 0.75 11.01 9.18
N MET A 123 -0.22 11.25 8.30
CA MET A 123 -0.10 12.29 7.27
C MET A 123 0.11 13.68 7.88
N ILE A 124 -0.57 14.01 8.97
CA ILE A 124 -0.35 15.25 9.72
C ILE A 124 1.10 15.32 10.23
N LYS A 125 1.59 14.24 10.85
CA LYS A 125 2.97 14.18 11.37
C LYS A 125 4.03 14.27 10.26
N LEU A 126 3.72 13.80 9.07
CA LEU A 126 4.57 13.90 7.89
C LEU A 126 4.52 15.30 7.23
N GLY A 127 3.72 16.23 7.78
CA GLY A 127 3.65 17.61 7.30
C GLY A 127 2.70 17.85 6.13
N PHE A 128 1.78 16.94 5.85
CA PHE A 128 0.76 17.17 4.82
C PHE A 128 -0.24 18.25 5.28
N ASP A 129 -0.62 19.13 4.36
CA ASP A 129 -1.65 20.16 4.62
C ASP A 129 -3.00 19.49 4.92
N VAL A 130 -3.74 20.03 5.92
CA VAL A 130 -5.03 19.48 6.36
C VAL A 130 -6.06 19.47 5.23
N ARG A 131 -5.99 20.44 4.32
CA ARG A 131 -6.87 20.48 3.13
C ARG A 131 -6.59 19.34 2.16
N TRP A 132 -5.36 18.86 2.14
CA TRP A 132 -4.98 17.72 1.29
C TRP A 132 -5.46 16.39 1.91
N ILE A 133 -5.39 16.27 3.24
CA ILE A 133 -5.82 15.10 4.01
C ILE A 133 -7.33 14.94 3.99
#